data_30ba3279ab6fbfc2db4b04397e2488d8
#
_entry.id   30ba3279ab6fbfc2db4b04397e2488d8
#
_cell.length_a   1.000
_cell.length_b   1.000
_cell.length_c   1.000
_cell.angle_alpha   90.00
_cell.angle_beta   90.00
_cell.angle_gamma   90.00
#
_symmetry.space_group_name_H-M   'P 1'
#
loop_
_entity.id
_entity.type
_entity.pdbx_description
1 polymer ?
#
loop_
_entity_poly.entity_id
_entity_poly.type
_entity_poly.pdbx_seq_one_letter_code
_entity_poly.pdbx_strand_id
1 'polypeptide(L)'
;MKSRKNLIWAAVFAGVCIVCLAFIFFTGARSGENSAEIYENGKLIKTVSDLSPHKEYSFEIKTENGTNTITVGAGSIWVSSADCSNQTCVHAGKISHAGQTVICAPHKLVIKIVGETSADTVI
;
A
#
# COMPACT_ATOMS: atom_id res chain seq x y z
N MET A 1 -3.50 -36.88 -43.10
CA MET A 1 -2.26 -36.75 -42.33
C MET A 1 -1.94 -35.33 -41.90
N LYS A 2 -2.24 -34.31 -42.68
CA LYS A 2 -2.07 -32.90 -42.27
C LYS A 2 -2.95 -32.51 -41.08
N SER A 3 -4.14 -33.08 -40.92
CA SER A 3 -5.07 -32.75 -39.83
C SER A 3 -4.61 -33.23 -38.46
N ARG A 4 -3.88 -34.33 -38.37
CA ARG A 4 -3.37 -34.86 -37.10
C ARG A 4 -2.23 -34.00 -36.54
N LYS A 5 -1.33 -33.56 -37.41
CA LYS A 5 -0.24 -32.67 -37.02
C LYS A 5 -0.78 -31.31 -36.51
N ASN A 6 -1.75 -30.76 -37.23
CA ASN A 6 -2.39 -29.51 -36.85
C ASN A 6 -3.15 -29.62 -35.50
N LEU A 7 -3.79 -30.78 -35.28
CA LEU A 7 -4.49 -31.05 -34.03
C LEU A 7 -3.52 -31.15 -32.85
N ILE A 8 -2.37 -31.78 -33.04
CA ILE A 8 -1.33 -31.89 -32.04
C ILE A 8 -0.76 -30.50 -31.69
N TRP A 9 -0.48 -29.70 -32.71
CA TRP A 9 0.00 -28.32 -32.52
C TRP A 9 -1.03 -27.44 -31.83
N ALA A 10 -2.30 -27.57 -32.14
CA ALA A 10 -3.39 -26.87 -31.51
C ALA A 10 -3.52 -27.27 -30.03
N ALA A 11 -3.40 -28.55 -29.72
CA ALA A 11 -3.44 -29.05 -28.35
C ALA A 11 -2.26 -28.56 -27.52
N VAL A 12 -1.05 -28.53 -28.08
CA VAL A 12 0.15 -27.99 -27.41
C VAL A 12 -0.01 -26.50 -27.14
N PHE A 13 -0.51 -25.76 -28.14
CA PHE A 13 -0.72 -24.31 -27.98
C PHE A 13 -1.77 -24.01 -26.92
N ALA A 14 -2.87 -24.76 -26.89
CA ALA A 14 -3.90 -24.63 -25.86
C ALA A 14 -3.33 -24.93 -24.45
N GLY A 15 -2.53 -25.99 -24.35
CA GLY A 15 -1.86 -26.34 -23.08
C GLY A 15 -0.95 -25.23 -22.58
N VAL A 16 -0.13 -24.66 -23.46
CA VAL A 16 0.76 -23.55 -23.11
C VAL A 16 -0.04 -22.31 -22.67
N CYS A 17 -1.13 -22.00 -23.37
CA CYS A 17 -2.00 -20.87 -22.99
C CYS A 17 -2.63 -21.07 -21.60
N ILE A 18 -3.09 -22.28 -21.29
CA ILE A 18 -3.67 -22.60 -19.99
C ILE A 18 -2.62 -22.46 -18.89
N VAL A 19 -1.41 -22.94 -19.11
CA VAL A 19 -0.30 -22.80 -18.14
C VAL A 19 0.06 -21.34 -17.96
N CYS A 20 0.13 -20.55 -19.03
CA CYS A 20 0.41 -19.11 -18.94
C CYS A 20 -0.68 -18.36 -18.17
N LEU A 21 -1.95 -18.67 -18.43
CA LEU A 21 -3.07 -18.07 -17.72
C LEU A 21 -3.06 -18.45 -16.24
N ALA A 22 -2.80 -19.71 -15.92
CA ALA A 22 -2.66 -20.16 -14.54
C ALA A 22 -1.49 -19.46 -13.84
N PHE A 23 -0.38 -19.28 -14.54
CA PHE A 23 0.80 -18.58 -14.01
C PHE A 23 0.49 -17.11 -13.73
N ILE A 24 -0.18 -16.42 -14.65
CA ILE A 24 -0.60 -15.02 -14.46
C ILE A 24 -1.58 -14.92 -13.31
N PHE A 25 -2.53 -15.86 -13.21
CA PHE A 25 -3.51 -15.88 -12.14
C PHE A 25 -2.86 -16.13 -10.78
N PHE A 26 -1.84 -16.98 -10.75
CA PHE A 26 -1.12 -17.31 -9.50
C PHE A 26 -0.16 -16.20 -9.06
N THR A 27 0.47 -15.50 -10.01
CA THR A 27 1.38 -14.40 -9.71
C THR A 27 0.67 -13.06 -9.55
N GLY A 28 -0.45 -12.86 -10.26
CA GLY A 28 -1.24 -11.63 -10.16
C GLY A 28 -2.03 -11.50 -8.85
N ALA A 29 -2.17 -12.59 -8.09
CA ALA A 29 -2.86 -12.58 -6.81
C ALA A 29 -2.01 -12.05 -5.64
N ARG A 30 -0.73 -11.79 -5.87
CA ARG A 30 0.11 -11.08 -4.92
C ARG A 30 0.01 -9.57 -5.19
N SER A 31 -1.08 -8.98 -4.75
CA SER A 31 -1.09 -7.56 -4.49
C SER A 31 -0.07 -7.36 -3.36
N GLY A 32 1.05 -6.76 -3.67
CA GLY A 32 2.04 -6.39 -2.68
C GLY A 32 1.32 -5.65 -1.56
N GLU A 33 1.41 -6.16 -0.35
CA GLU A 33 0.84 -5.51 0.80
C GLU A 33 1.55 -4.18 0.99
N ASN A 34 0.83 -3.10 0.72
CA ASN A 34 1.33 -1.77 1.04
C ASN A 34 1.39 -1.63 2.55
N SER A 35 2.47 -1.11 3.04
CA SER A 35 2.65 -0.76 4.44
C SER A 35 2.82 0.74 4.59
N ALA A 36 2.50 1.26 5.76
CA ALA A 36 2.70 2.67 6.07
C ALA A 36 3.82 2.82 7.10
N GLU A 37 4.73 3.73 6.82
CA GLU A 37 5.79 4.11 7.75
C GLU A 37 5.47 5.49 8.31
N ILE A 38 5.57 5.61 9.62
CA ILE A 38 5.30 6.87 10.33
C ILE A 38 6.59 7.37 10.93
N TYR A 39 6.96 8.58 10.53
CA TYR A 39 8.17 9.25 10.97
C TYR A 39 7.81 10.48 11.81
N GLU A 40 8.51 10.69 12.89
CA GLU A 40 8.47 11.91 13.67
C GLU A 40 9.86 12.52 13.71
N ASN A 41 9.96 13.78 13.29
CA ASN A 41 11.22 14.52 13.26
C ASN A 41 12.33 13.76 12.48
N GLY A 42 11.95 13.10 11.38
CA GLY A 42 12.86 12.30 10.55
C GLY A 42 13.19 10.91 11.09
N LYS A 43 12.63 10.53 12.22
CA LYS A 43 12.88 9.24 12.86
C LYS A 43 11.66 8.32 12.74
N LEU A 44 11.87 7.09 12.28
CA LEU A 44 10.81 6.08 12.20
C LEU A 44 10.33 5.69 13.60
N ILE A 45 9.06 5.93 13.89
CA ILE A 45 8.46 5.63 15.20
C ILE A 45 7.46 4.47 15.15
N LYS A 46 6.85 4.22 13.99
CA LYS A 46 5.86 3.15 13.85
C LYS A 46 5.76 2.69 12.39
N THR A 47 5.54 1.40 12.21
CA THR A 47 5.23 0.82 10.90
C THR A 47 3.89 0.08 10.99
N VAL A 48 3.00 0.37 10.03
CA VAL A 48 1.71 -0.32 9.90
C VAL A 48 1.83 -1.24 8.70
N SER A 49 1.93 -2.54 8.96
CA SER A 49 2.15 -3.54 7.91
C SER A 49 0.89 -3.95 7.17
N ASP A 50 -0.28 -3.74 7.75
CA ASP A 50 -1.57 -4.10 7.15
C ASP A 50 -2.47 -2.88 7.07
N LEU A 51 -2.74 -2.41 5.86
CA LEU A 51 -3.66 -1.30 5.60
C LEU A 51 -5.11 -1.76 5.36
N SER A 52 -5.34 -3.06 5.30
CA SER A 52 -6.67 -3.65 5.08
C SER A 52 -7.08 -4.58 6.23
N PRO A 53 -7.08 -4.08 7.49
CA PRO A 53 -7.50 -4.91 8.60
C PRO A 53 -8.98 -5.28 8.47
N HIS A 54 -9.38 -6.39 9.07
CA HIS A 54 -10.79 -6.82 9.10
C HIS A 54 -11.70 -5.77 9.73
N LYS A 55 -11.16 -4.99 10.63
CA LYS A 55 -11.89 -3.92 11.32
C LYS A 55 -11.03 -2.66 11.34
N GLU A 56 -11.63 -1.55 10.93
CA GLU A 56 -11.01 -0.23 11.03
C GLU A 56 -10.62 0.07 12.47
N TYR A 57 -9.42 0.58 12.67
CA TYR A 57 -8.93 0.96 13.98
C TYR A 57 -8.18 2.28 13.92
N SER A 58 -8.11 2.94 15.07
CA SER A 58 -7.43 4.21 15.23
C SER A 58 -6.41 4.15 16.38
N PHE A 59 -5.36 4.92 16.26
CA PHE A 59 -4.37 5.10 17.32
C PHE A 59 -3.88 6.54 17.34
N GLU A 60 -3.40 6.97 18.50
CA GLU A 60 -2.86 8.32 18.69
C GLU A 60 -1.35 8.31 18.66
N ILE A 61 -0.78 9.31 18.01
CA ILE A 61 0.65 9.58 18.06
C ILE A 61 0.84 10.94 18.75
N LYS A 62 1.50 10.90 19.89
CA LYS A 62 1.83 12.09 20.65
C LYS A 62 3.23 12.55 20.30
N THR A 63 3.33 13.78 19.87
CA THR A 63 4.60 14.45 19.59
C THR A 63 4.83 15.56 20.61
N GLU A 64 6.02 16.12 20.64
CA GLU A 64 6.31 17.28 21.51
C GLU A 64 5.42 18.50 21.19
N ASN A 65 4.96 18.60 19.98
CA ASN A 65 4.19 19.73 19.47
C ASN A 65 2.68 19.49 19.41
N GLY A 66 2.21 18.28 19.72
CA GLY A 66 0.79 17.96 19.69
C GLY A 66 0.49 16.50 19.41
N THR A 67 -0.78 16.20 19.18
CA THR A 67 -1.29 14.85 19.01
C THR A 67 -1.96 14.69 17.64
N ASN A 68 -1.70 13.57 16.97
CA ASN A 68 -2.37 13.17 15.75
C ASN A 68 -3.08 11.84 15.98
N THR A 69 -4.35 11.75 15.60
CA THR A 69 -5.09 10.49 15.57
C THR A 69 -5.08 9.94 14.16
N ILE A 70 -4.56 8.74 14.01
CA ILE A 70 -4.42 8.06 12.73
C ILE A 70 -5.37 6.89 12.67
N THR A 71 -6.09 6.75 11.56
CA THR A 71 -7.03 5.67 11.33
C THR A 71 -6.58 4.83 10.14
N VAL A 72 -6.69 3.53 10.27
CA VAL A 72 -6.33 2.54 9.24
C VAL A 72 -7.53 1.67 8.95
N GLY A 73 -7.88 1.54 7.67
CA GLY A 73 -8.97 0.68 7.25
C GLY A 73 -9.17 0.69 5.75
N ALA A 74 -9.74 -0.38 5.22
CA ALA A 74 -10.12 -0.52 3.81
C ALA A 74 -8.96 -0.24 2.82
N GLY A 75 -7.75 -0.62 3.15
CA GLY A 75 -6.57 -0.41 2.32
C GLY A 75 -6.01 0.99 2.35
N SER A 76 -6.44 1.82 3.28
CA SER A 76 -6.05 3.23 3.39
C SER A 76 -5.60 3.58 4.81
N ILE A 77 -4.82 4.64 4.90
CA ILE A 77 -4.43 5.27 6.16
C ILE A 77 -4.63 6.77 6.04
N TRP A 78 -5.08 7.40 7.11
CA TRP A 78 -5.31 8.85 7.11
C TRP A 78 -5.24 9.41 8.53
N VAL A 79 -5.00 10.70 8.62
CA VAL A 79 -5.10 11.43 9.88
C VAL A 79 -6.55 11.85 10.07
N SER A 80 -7.25 11.21 10.99
CA SER A 80 -8.66 11.49 11.26
C SER A 80 -8.85 12.72 12.14
N SER A 81 -7.88 13.04 12.99
CA SER A 81 -7.93 14.17 13.88
C SER A 81 -6.51 14.61 14.25
N ALA A 82 -6.33 15.89 14.44
CA ALA A 82 -5.07 16.48 14.89
C ALA A 82 -5.33 17.82 15.58
N ASP A 83 -4.47 18.21 16.49
CA ASP A 83 -4.56 19.51 17.16
C ASP A 83 -3.65 20.59 16.55
N CYS A 84 -3.10 20.33 15.37
CA CYS A 84 -2.33 21.33 14.65
C CYS A 84 -3.21 22.48 14.13
N SER A 85 -2.66 23.68 14.08
CA SER A 85 -3.42 24.91 13.79
C SER A 85 -3.99 24.97 12.37
N ASN A 86 -3.29 24.42 11.38
CA ASN A 86 -3.70 24.51 9.98
C ASN A 86 -4.47 23.28 9.47
N GLN A 87 -4.47 22.18 10.20
CA GLN A 87 -5.22 20.94 9.86
C GLN A 87 -4.92 20.36 8.49
N THR A 88 -3.77 20.67 7.90
CA THR A 88 -3.39 20.17 6.57
C THR A 88 -3.30 18.66 6.49
N CYS A 89 -2.82 18.01 7.55
CA CYS A 89 -2.74 16.55 7.60
C CYS A 89 -4.13 15.89 7.60
N VAL A 90 -5.10 16.50 8.28
CA VAL A 90 -6.49 16.02 8.28
C VAL A 90 -7.13 16.23 6.90
N HIS A 91 -6.92 17.38 6.29
CA HIS A 91 -7.45 17.72 4.98
C HIS A 91 -6.78 16.94 3.82
N ALA A 92 -5.61 16.37 4.05
CA ALA A 92 -4.93 15.56 3.04
C ALA A 92 -5.72 14.32 2.62
N GLY A 93 -6.61 13.84 3.50
CA GLY A 93 -7.48 12.72 3.19
C GLY A 93 -6.79 11.36 3.27
N LYS A 94 -7.44 10.36 2.69
CA LYS A 94 -6.96 8.97 2.71
C LYS A 94 -5.87 8.74 1.67
N ILE A 95 -4.82 8.03 2.07
CA ILE A 95 -3.77 7.59 1.17
C ILE A 95 -3.71 6.06 1.17
N SER A 96 -3.47 5.45 0.01
CA SER A 96 -3.52 4.00 -0.16
C SER A 96 -2.46 3.45 -1.11
N HIS A 97 -1.82 4.28 -1.90
CA HIS A 97 -0.86 3.86 -2.92
C HIS A 97 0.58 4.15 -2.48
N ALA A 98 1.49 3.26 -2.86
CA ALA A 98 2.92 3.45 -2.60
C ALA A 98 3.40 4.79 -3.16
N GLY A 99 4.18 5.51 -2.38
CA GLY A 99 4.67 6.84 -2.71
C GLY A 99 3.80 7.99 -2.22
N GLN A 100 2.56 7.73 -1.83
CA GLN A 100 1.72 8.77 -1.23
C GLN A 100 2.21 9.10 0.18
N THR A 101 2.14 10.37 0.54
CA THR A 101 2.67 10.87 1.80
C THR A 101 1.73 11.92 2.39
N VAL A 102 1.52 11.86 3.70
CA VAL A 102 0.84 12.90 4.47
C VAL A 102 1.86 13.53 5.43
N ILE A 103 1.93 14.85 5.44
CA ILE A 103 2.87 15.60 6.27
C ILE A 103 2.09 16.51 7.20
N CYS A 104 2.38 16.41 8.51
CA CYS A 104 1.94 17.36 9.50
C CYS A 104 3.17 18.20 9.92
N ALA A 105 3.39 19.32 9.24
CA ALA A 105 4.56 20.16 9.45
C ALA A 105 4.70 20.70 10.87
N PRO A 106 3.62 21.21 11.52
CA PRO A 106 3.72 21.67 12.91
C PRO A 106 4.14 20.59 13.88
N HIS A 107 3.71 19.34 13.65
CA HIS A 107 4.06 18.20 14.52
C HIS A 107 5.29 17.43 14.05
N LYS A 108 5.86 17.80 12.90
CA LYS A 108 6.98 17.11 12.26
C LYS A 108 6.69 15.63 12.03
N LEU A 109 5.44 15.31 11.74
CA LEU A 109 4.96 13.95 11.51
C LEU A 109 4.82 13.71 10.01
N VAL A 110 5.34 12.57 9.54
CA VAL A 110 5.23 12.14 8.15
C VAL A 110 4.71 10.72 8.11
N ILE A 111 3.65 10.51 7.32
CA ILE A 111 3.11 9.17 7.04
C ILE A 111 3.38 8.88 5.58
N LYS A 112 4.12 7.82 5.31
CA LYS A 112 4.51 7.43 3.94
C LYS A 112 4.06 6.01 3.68
N ILE A 113 3.43 5.77 2.53
CA ILE A 113 3.09 4.42 2.09
C ILE A 113 4.25 3.84 1.28
N VAL A 114 4.69 2.67 1.68
CA VAL A 114 5.77 1.93 1.04
C VAL A 114 5.21 0.62 0.50
N GLY A 115 5.41 0.34 -0.78
CA GLY A 115 5.09 -0.93 -1.40
C GLY A 115 6.35 -1.71 -1.73
N GLU A 116 6.23 -3.01 -1.96
CA GLU A 116 7.35 -3.86 -2.34
C GLU A 116 8.10 -3.36 -3.58
N THR A 117 7.39 -2.70 -4.48
CA THR A 117 7.96 -2.20 -5.73
C THR A 117 8.64 -0.84 -5.61
N SER A 118 8.38 -0.10 -4.56
CA SER A 118 8.94 1.25 -4.42
C SER A 118 10.37 1.26 -3.89
N ALA A 119 10.81 0.20 -3.26
CA ALA A 119 12.16 0.08 -2.72
C ALA A 119 13.22 -0.02 -3.83
N ASP A 120 12.86 -0.55 -5.00
CA ASP A 120 13.79 -0.78 -6.11
C ASP A 120 13.92 0.41 -7.05
N THR A 121 13.06 1.40 -6.95
CA THR A 121 13.00 2.53 -7.88
C THR A 121 13.57 3.84 -7.33
N VAL A 122 14.02 3.85 -6.11
CA VAL A 122 14.58 5.04 -5.46
C VAL A 122 16.10 5.09 -5.65
N ILE A 123 16.52 5.08 -6.86
CA ILE A 123 17.95 5.22 -7.13
C ILE A 123 18.18 6.47 -7.96
#